data_cdca7ad5358f310e08f79b1398279597
#
_entry.id   cdca7ad5358f310e08f79b1398279597
#
_cell.length_a   1.000
_cell.length_b   1.000
_cell.length_c   1.000
_cell.angle_alpha   90.00
_cell.angle_beta   90.00
_cell.angle_gamma   90.00
#
_symmetry.space_group_name_H-M   'P 1'
#
loop_
_entity.id
_entity.type
_entity.pdbx_description
1 polymer ?
#
loop_
_entity_poly.entity_id
_entity_poly.type
_entity_poly.pdbx_seq_one_letter_code
_entity_poly.pdbx_strand_id
1 'polypeptide(L)'
;DGYAAEGDDAAIREYVREIQTGIDETVVEQYCLNEQVNLVVSSCVGKAKKQGVAISAAADVPETLEPGRALDLCVLLANALENAAAAAAQTAEPWVKLRCGEVDGKLVVQVTNACTGQVTFENGIPKSRRAGHGLGAYSIATLAEKHGGTADFSCRDGVFTVRAVL
;
A
#
# COMPACT_ATOMS: atom_id res chain seq x y z
N ASP A 1 21.64 -22.62 -5.52
CA ASP A 1 21.02 -21.56 -4.72
C ASP A 1 20.23 -20.57 -5.58
N GLY A 2 19.19 -21.02 -6.28
CA GLY A 2 18.43 -20.22 -7.25
C GLY A 2 16.91 -20.42 -7.22
N TYR A 3 16.36 -21.01 -6.15
CA TYR A 3 14.92 -21.39 -6.13
C TYR A 3 13.98 -20.47 -5.32
N ALA A 4 14.50 -19.41 -4.68
CA ALA A 4 13.69 -18.53 -3.85
C ALA A 4 13.07 -17.31 -4.58
N ALA A 5 13.58 -16.95 -5.76
CA ALA A 5 13.15 -15.75 -6.47
C ALA A 5 11.98 -15.96 -7.46
N GLU A 6 11.78 -17.17 -7.97
CA GLU A 6 10.72 -17.44 -8.96
C GLU A 6 9.33 -17.61 -8.35
N GLY A 7 9.23 -18.03 -7.08
CA GLY A 7 7.95 -18.21 -6.39
C GLY A 7 7.26 -16.90 -6.01
N ASP A 8 8.04 -15.88 -5.65
CA ASP A 8 7.54 -14.57 -5.25
C ASP A 8 6.99 -13.78 -6.45
N ASP A 9 7.64 -13.89 -7.60
CA ASP A 9 7.24 -13.20 -8.84
C ASP A 9 5.90 -13.76 -9.40
N ALA A 10 5.66 -15.06 -9.25
CA ALA A 10 4.42 -15.70 -9.68
C ALA A 10 3.25 -15.32 -8.76
N ALA A 11 3.44 -15.30 -7.45
CA ALA A 11 2.43 -14.90 -6.48
C ALA A 11 2.06 -13.40 -6.64
N ILE A 12 3.04 -12.56 -6.92
CA ILE A 12 2.84 -11.12 -7.18
C ILE A 12 2.06 -10.91 -8.48
N ARG A 13 2.39 -11.63 -9.54
CA ARG A 13 1.66 -11.57 -10.82
C ARG A 13 0.23 -12.08 -10.69
N GLU A 14 0.01 -13.13 -9.93
CA GLU A 14 -1.32 -13.67 -9.64
C GLU A 14 -2.16 -12.63 -8.85
N TYR A 15 -1.58 -12.01 -7.82
CA TYR A 15 -2.22 -10.96 -7.02
C TYR A 15 -2.60 -9.73 -7.88
N VAL A 16 -1.69 -9.28 -8.76
CA VAL A 16 -1.99 -8.19 -9.72
C VAL A 16 -3.08 -8.62 -10.69
N ARG A 17 -3.08 -9.89 -11.14
CA ARG A 17 -4.12 -10.42 -12.02
C ARG A 17 -5.47 -10.53 -11.31
N GLU A 18 -5.51 -10.96 -10.05
CA GLU A 18 -6.74 -10.98 -9.24
C GLU A 18 -7.32 -9.57 -9.04
N ILE A 19 -6.46 -8.56 -8.82
CA ILE A 19 -6.88 -7.15 -8.79
C ILE A 19 -7.46 -6.74 -10.15
N GLN A 20 -6.84 -7.12 -11.26
CA GLN A 20 -7.31 -6.80 -12.61
C GLN A 20 -8.63 -7.48 -12.97
N THR A 21 -8.90 -8.70 -12.50
CA THR A 21 -10.14 -9.44 -12.79
C THR A 21 -11.29 -9.09 -11.83
N GLY A 22 -11.01 -8.49 -10.68
CA GLY A 22 -12.02 -8.03 -9.71
C GLY A 22 -12.62 -6.65 -10.01
N ILE A 23 -12.28 -6.04 -11.13
CA ILE A 23 -12.85 -4.75 -11.56
C ILE A 23 -14.23 -5.01 -12.15
N ASP A 24 -15.24 -4.87 -11.31
CA ASP A 24 -16.62 -4.64 -11.74
C ASP A 24 -16.64 -3.36 -12.60
N GLU A 25 -17.45 -3.29 -13.66
CA GLU A 25 -17.53 -2.25 -14.70
C GLU A 25 -17.88 -0.83 -14.16
N THR A 26 -17.60 -0.52 -12.91
CA THR A 26 -17.86 0.77 -12.29
C THR A 26 -16.68 1.71 -12.49
N VAL A 27 -16.95 2.78 -13.23
CA VAL A 27 -16.14 4.01 -13.41
C VAL A 27 -14.82 4.00 -12.64
N VAL A 28 -13.72 3.67 -13.32
CA VAL A 28 -12.37 3.77 -12.75
C VAL A 28 -12.08 5.25 -12.53
N GLU A 29 -12.14 5.71 -11.28
CA GLU A 29 -11.72 7.06 -10.94
C GLU A 29 -10.22 7.20 -11.24
N GLN A 30 -9.85 8.31 -11.88
CA GLN A 30 -8.44 8.57 -12.22
C GLN A 30 -7.73 9.25 -11.06
N TYR A 31 -6.82 8.53 -10.42
CA TYR A 31 -5.99 9.03 -9.32
C TYR A 31 -4.59 9.44 -9.77
N CYS A 32 -4.08 8.85 -10.86
CA CYS A 32 -2.80 9.22 -11.47
C CYS A 32 -2.77 8.83 -12.96
N LEU A 33 -1.74 9.28 -13.68
CA LEU A 33 -1.53 8.99 -15.10
C LEU A 33 -0.92 7.60 -15.36
N ASN A 34 -0.21 7.03 -14.38
CA ASN A 34 0.33 5.68 -14.50
C ASN A 34 -0.80 4.66 -14.40
N GLU A 35 -1.05 3.93 -15.48
CA GLU A 35 -2.20 3.01 -15.57
C GLU A 35 -2.18 1.90 -14.52
N GLN A 36 -1.02 1.28 -14.28
CA GLN A 36 -0.89 0.19 -13.32
C GLN A 36 -1.14 0.68 -11.89
N VAL A 37 -0.53 1.78 -11.51
CA VAL A 37 -0.72 2.41 -10.20
C VAL A 37 -2.16 2.87 -10.03
N ASN A 38 -2.75 3.50 -11.06
CA ASN A 38 -4.13 3.94 -11.03
C ASN A 38 -5.10 2.77 -10.79
N LEU A 39 -4.85 1.65 -11.45
CA LEU A 39 -5.68 0.45 -11.30
C LEU A 39 -5.65 -0.09 -9.87
N VAL A 40 -4.46 -0.20 -9.27
CA VAL A 40 -4.29 -0.66 -7.89
C VAL A 40 -4.95 0.30 -6.90
N VAL A 41 -4.70 1.61 -7.03
CA VAL A 41 -5.30 2.62 -6.16
C VAL A 41 -6.82 2.60 -6.27
N SER A 42 -7.37 2.58 -7.50
CA SER A 42 -8.82 2.51 -7.73
C SER A 42 -9.45 1.27 -7.09
N SER A 43 -8.81 0.11 -7.24
CA SER A 43 -9.28 -1.13 -6.62
C SER A 43 -9.30 -1.04 -5.10
N CYS A 44 -8.22 -0.56 -4.48
CA CYS A 44 -8.15 -0.40 -3.03
C CYS A 44 -9.16 0.62 -2.50
N VAL A 45 -9.33 1.75 -3.21
CA VAL A 45 -10.34 2.77 -2.87
C VAL A 45 -11.75 2.18 -2.94
N GLY A 46 -12.06 1.45 -4.00
CA GLY A 46 -13.36 0.79 -4.17
C GLY A 46 -13.67 -0.21 -3.05
N LYS A 47 -12.68 -1.04 -2.68
CA LYS A 47 -12.80 -1.99 -1.55
C LYS A 47 -13.03 -1.27 -0.21
N ALA A 48 -12.25 -0.22 0.06
CA ALA A 48 -12.36 0.58 1.29
C ALA A 48 -13.74 1.25 1.41
N LYS A 49 -14.23 1.87 0.33
CA LYS A 49 -15.58 2.47 0.28
C LYS A 49 -16.68 1.44 0.57
N LYS A 50 -16.57 0.22 0.04
CA LYS A 50 -17.52 -0.89 0.33
C LYS A 50 -17.49 -1.31 1.80
N GLN A 51 -16.39 -1.11 2.50
CA GLN A 51 -16.24 -1.37 3.94
C GLN A 51 -16.66 -0.17 4.82
N GLY A 52 -17.18 0.90 4.24
CA GLY A 52 -17.57 2.10 4.95
C GLY A 52 -16.40 2.99 5.38
N VAL A 53 -15.22 2.81 4.80
CA VAL A 53 -14.03 3.61 5.09
C VAL A 53 -13.97 4.80 4.15
N ALA A 54 -13.93 6.01 4.71
CA ALA A 54 -13.69 7.23 3.94
C ALA A 54 -12.21 7.25 3.48
N ILE A 55 -11.99 7.31 2.19
CA ILE A 55 -10.63 7.30 1.64
C ILE A 55 -10.42 8.44 0.66
N SER A 56 -9.31 9.15 0.82
CA SER A 56 -8.80 10.13 -0.13
C SER A 56 -7.46 9.71 -0.67
N ALA A 57 -7.26 9.81 -1.97
CA ALA A 57 -6.03 9.44 -2.64
C ALA A 57 -5.55 10.54 -3.57
N ALA A 58 -4.26 10.88 -3.48
CA ALA A 58 -3.55 11.75 -4.40
C ALA A 58 -2.25 11.05 -4.79
N ALA A 59 -2.12 10.74 -6.08
CA ALA A 59 -0.96 10.03 -6.61
C ALA A 59 -0.40 10.77 -7.82
N ASP A 60 0.66 11.52 -7.61
CA ASP A 60 1.44 12.21 -8.65
C ASP A 60 2.65 11.34 -9.03
N VAL A 61 2.35 10.27 -9.76
CA VAL A 61 3.33 9.28 -10.19
C VAL A 61 3.58 9.47 -11.69
N PRO A 62 4.85 9.43 -12.15
CA PRO A 62 5.16 9.50 -13.57
C PRO A 62 4.35 8.51 -14.40
N GLU A 63 3.83 8.95 -15.55
CA GLU A 63 3.05 8.10 -16.45
C GLU A 63 3.81 6.83 -16.82
N THR A 64 5.11 6.93 -16.98
CA THR A 64 6.00 5.80 -17.32
C THR A 64 7.00 5.57 -16.19
N LEU A 65 7.03 4.37 -15.68
CA LEU A 65 8.05 3.86 -14.76
C LEU A 65 8.70 2.62 -15.36
N GLU A 66 9.92 2.31 -14.93
CA GLU A 66 10.50 0.99 -15.23
C GLU A 66 9.57 -0.12 -14.73
N PRO A 67 9.35 -1.20 -15.53
CA PRO A 67 8.38 -2.24 -15.20
C PRO A 67 8.54 -2.84 -13.80
N GLY A 68 9.77 -3.13 -13.39
CA GLY A 68 10.06 -3.65 -12.05
C GLY A 68 9.72 -2.65 -10.94
N ARG A 69 10.04 -1.37 -11.16
CA ARG A 69 9.74 -0.30 -10.19
C ARG A 69 8.23 -0.03 -10.09
N ALA A 70 7.52 -0.07 -11.21
CA ALA A 70 6.07 0.07 -11.23
C ALA A 70 5.39 -1.07 -10.47
N LEU A 71 5.82 -2.31 -10.68
CA LEU A 71 5.29 -3.48 -10.00
C LEU A 71 5.53 -3.40 -8.49
N ASP A 72 6.75 -3.09 -8.07
CA ASP A 72 7.10 -2.96 -6.65
C ASP A 72 6.30 -1.85 -5.96
N LEU A 73 6.09 -0.71 -6.64
CA LEU A 73 5.23 0.36 -6.15
C LEU A 73 3.77 -0.10 -6.01
N CYS A 74 3.24 -0.84 -6.98
CA CYS A 74 1.89 -1.40 -6.92
C CYS A 74 1.70 -2.33 -5.72
N VAL A 75 2.67 -3.22 -5.47
CA VAL A 75 2.64 -4.14 -4.32
C VAL A 75 2.72 -3.37 -3.00
N LEU A 76 3.60 -2.37 -2.93
CA LEU A 76 3.73 -1.53 -1.73
C LEU A 76 2.43 -0.78 -1.44
N LEU A 77 1.82 -0.15 -2.45
CA LEU A 77 0.56 0.59 -2.32
C LEU A 77 -0.58 -0.32 -1.90
N ALA A 78 -0.70 -1.51 -2.50
CA ALA A 78 -1.73 -2.48 -2.13
C ALA A 78 -1.59 -2.89 -0.66
N ASN A 79 -0.39 -3.28 -0.21
CA ASN A 79 -0.13 -3.64 1.18
C ASN A 79 -0.44 -2.49 2.14
N ALA A 80 0.00 -1.27 1.82
CA ALA A 80 -0.21 -0.12 2.68
C ALA A 80 -1.70 0.25 2.79
N LEU A 81 -2.43 0.28 1.67
CA LEU A 81 -3.83 0.66 1.63
C LEU A 81 -4.75 -0.41 2.23
N GLU A 82 -4.50 -1.68 1.99
CA GLU A 82 -5.28 -2.77 2.59
C GLU A 82 -5.11 -2.82 4.11
N ASN A 83 -3.87 -2.68 4.61
CA ASN A 83 -3.60 -2.60 6.03
C ASN A 83 -4.27 -1.38 6.67
N ALA A 84 -4.19 -0.22 6.02
CA ALA A 84 -4.79 1.03 6.48
C ALA A 84 -6.32 0.92 6.55
N ALA A 85 -6.95 0.38 5.50
CA ALA A 85 -8.41 0.20 5.46
C ALA A 85 -8.89 -0.78 6.53
N ALA A 86 -8.20 -1.91 6.70
CA ALA A 86 -8.53 -2.91 7.71
C ALA A 86 -8.42 -2.33 9.15
N ALA A 87 -7.40 -1.52 9.42
CA ALA A 87 -7.23 -0.86 10.71
C ALA A 87 -8.29 0.23 10.94
N ALA A 88 -8.54 1.07 9.93
CA ALA A 88 -9.52 2.14 9.99
C ALA A 88 -10.94 1.62 10.22
N ALA A 89 -11.31 0.51 9.57
CA ALA A 89 -12.64 -0.11 9.71
C ALA A 89 -12.97 -0.53 11.16
N GLN A 90 -11.99 -0.63 12.04
CA GLN A 90 -12.19 -0.92 13.46
C GLN A 90 -12.46 0.33 14.30
N THR A 91 -12.43 1.53 13.72
CA THR A 91 -12.62 2.80 14.42
C THR A 91 -14.05 3.31 14.28
N ALA A 92 -14.46 4.24 15.15
CA ALA A 92 -15.77 4.86 15.07
C ALA A 92 -15.90 5.79 13.85
N GLU A 93 -14.81 6.42 13.46
CA GLU A 93 -14.73 7.30 12.29
C GLU A 93 -13.63 6.77 11.36
N PRO A 94 -13.95 5.79 10.47
CA PRO A 94 -12.96 5.16 9.62
C PRO A 94 -12.53 6.06 8.47
N TRP A 95 -11.24 6.37 8.40
CA TRP A 95 -10.67 7.13 7.29
C TRP A 95 -9.26 6.67 6.94
N VAL A 96 -8.91 6.83 5.67
CA VAL A 96 -7.57 6.58 5.10
C VAL A 96 -7.21 7.73 4.16
N LYS A 97 -5.94 8.11 4.15
CA LYS A 97 -5.40 9.11 3.24
C LYS A 97 -4.11 8.61 2.60
N LEU A 98 -4.09 8.57 1.28
CA LEU A 98 -2.91 8.29 0.46
C LEU A 98 -2.34 9.59 -0.11
N ARG A 99 -1.03 9.75 -0.01
CA ARG A 99 -0.23 10.66 -0.81
C ARG A 99 0.93 9.87 -1.41
N CYS A 100 1.08 9.95 -2.71
CA CYS A 100 2.18 9.34 -3.43
C CYS A 100 2.66 10.33 -4.49
N GLY A 101 3.97 10.42 -4.68
CA GLY A 101 4.52 11.31 -5.71
C GLY A 101 6.03 11.21 -5.78
N GLU A 102 6.61 11.87 -6.79
CA GLU A 102 8.05 11.93 -6.97
C GLU A 102 8.62 13.21 -6.32
N VAL A 103 9.66 13.03 -5.52
CA VAL A 103 10.43 14.11 -4.90
C VAL A 103 11.91 13.82 -5.12
N ASP A 104 12.61 14.71 -5.81
CA ASP A 104 14.05 14.59 -6.11
C ASP A 104 14.43 13.23 -6.75
N GLY A 105 13.61 12.74 -7.69
CA GLY A 105 13.81 11.46 -8.39
C GLY A 105 13.48 10.22 -7.59
N LYS A 106 12.96 10.38 -6.37
CA LYS A 106 12.51 9.29 -5.51
C LYS A 106 11.00 9.27 -5.41
N LEU A 107 10.43 8.08 -5.46
CA LEU A 107 9.01 7.91 -5.17
C LEU A 107 8.79 7.89 -3.65
N VAL A 108 7.93 8.78 -3.18
CA VAL A 108 7.54 8.88 -1.78
C VAL A 108 6.08 8.46 -1.66
N VAL A 109 5.82 7.49 -0.83
CA VAL A 109 4.47 7.01 -0.50
C VAL A 109 4.21 7.31 0.97
N GLN A 110 3.09 7.95 1.26
CA GLN A 110 2.62 8.14 2.63
C GLN A 110 1.15 7.71 2.71
N VAL A 111 0.87 6.78 3.60
CA VAL A 111 -0.50 6.38 3.95
C VAL A 111 -0.72 6.66 5.42
N THR A 112 -1.79 7.39 5.72
CA THR A 112 -2.24 7.66 7.09
C THR A 112 -3.66 7.16 7.26
N ASN A 113 -3.97 6.63 8.43
CA ASN A 113 -5.31 6.12 8.73
C ASN A 113 -5.66 6.26 10.21
N ALA A 114 -6.95 6.29 10.47
CA ALA A 114 -7.45 6.11 11.83
C ALA A 114 -7.09 4.72 12.35
N CYS A 115 -6.71 4.62 13.62
CA CYS A 115 -6.45 3.33 14.26
C CYS A 115 -6.94 3.31 15.70
N THR A 116 -7.24 2.11 16.20
CA THR A 116 -7.59 1.88 17.61
C THR A 116 -6.44 1.21 18.34
N GLY A 117 -6.23 1.63 19.59
CA GLY A 117 -5.30 0.98 20.49
C GLY A 117 -3.83 1.29 20.25
N GLN A 118 -3.00 0.60 21.02
CA GLN A 118 -1.55 0.74 20.92
C GLN A 118 -1.01 -0.24 19.86
N VAL A 119 -0.23 0.26 18.93
CA VAL A 119 0.54 -0.54 17.99
C VAL A 119 1.89 -0.83 18.62
N THR A 120 2.26 -2.10 18.70
CA THR A 120 3.59 -2.52 19.13
C THR A 120 4.52 -2.66 17.94
N PHE A 121 5.76 -2.23 18.11
CA PHE A 121 6.78 -2.28 17.07
C PHE A 121 7.90 -3.22 17.47
N GLU A 122 8.49 -3.90 16.51
CA GLU A 122 9.72 -4.69 16.64
C GLU A 122 10.65 -4.30 15.51
N ASN A 123 11.84 -3.82 15.85
CA ASN A 123 12.81 -3.29 14.89
C ASN A 123 12.20 -2.21 13.95
N GLY A 124 11.32 -1.36 14.49
CA GLY A 124 10.65 -0.30 13.73
C GLY A 124 9.46 -0.76 12.87
N ILE A 125 9.18 -2.07 12.79
CA ILE A 125 8.07 -2.63 12.02
C ILE A 125 6.91 -2.94 12.96
N PRO A 126 5.66 -2.59 12.60
CA PRO A 126 4.51 -2.88 13.44
C PRO A 126 4.24 -4.38 13.49
N LYS A 127 4.04 -4.91 14.70
CA LYS A 127 3.61 -6.31 14.91
C LYS A 127 2.12 -6.45 14.63
N SER A 128 1.77 -7.46 13.85
CA SER A 128 0.37 -7.85 13.69
C SER A 128 -0.12 -8.57 14.94
N ARG A 129 -1.34 -8.24 15.37
CA ARG A 129 -2.04 -8.97 16.44
C ARG A 129 -2.69 -10.28 15.94
N ARG A 130 -2.80 -10.48 14.63
CA ARG A 130 -3.39 -11.69 14.02
C ARG A 130 -2.29 -12.61 13.53
N ALA A 131 -2.35 -13.88 13.90
CA ALA A 131 -1.48 -14.91 13.34
C ALA A 131 -1.66 -14.97 11.81
N GLY A 132 -0.54 -14.99 11.07
CA GLY A 132 -0.55 -14.97 9.60
C GLY A 132 -0.70 -13.58 8.95
N HIS A 133 -0.89 -12.51 9.73
CA HIS A 133 -0.89 -11.12 9.26
C HIS A 133 0.37 -10.42 9.81
N GLY A 134 1.02 -9.62 9.03
CA GLY A 134 2.27 -8.91 9.41
C GLY A 134 3.27 -8.88 8.25
N LEU A 135 3.03 -9.70 7.24
CA LEU A 135 3.87 -9.74 6.04
C LEU A 135 3.79 -8.44 5.24
N GLY A 136 2.65 -7.73 5.28
CA GLY A 136 2.47 -6.50 4.52
C GLY A 136 3.42 -5.38 4.92
N ALA A 137 3.59 -5.12 6.24
CA ALA A 137 4.53 -4.10 6.72
C ALA A 137 5.98 -4.49 6.43
N TYR A 138 6.30 -5.77 6.57
CA TYR A 138 7.62 -6.31 6.23
C TYR A 138 7.90 -6.18 4.73
N SER A 139 6.92 -6.50 3.88
CA SER A 139 7.01 -6.31 2.44
C SER A 139 7.26 -4.86 2.04
N ILE A 140 6.57 -3.91 2.68
CA ILE A 140 6.79 -2.47 2.47
C ILE A 140 8.23 -2.08 2.79
N ALA A 141 8.78 -2.52 3.93
CA ALA A 141 10.15 -2.24 4.33
C ALA A 141 11.16 -2.85 3.34
N THR A 142 10.97 -4.11 2.98
CA THR A 142 11.85 -4.82 2.04
C THR A 142 11.85 -4.17 0.65
N LEU A 143 10.68 -3.77 0.15
CA LEU A 143 10.59 -3.09 -1.14
C LEU A 143 11.26 -1.71 -1.13
N ALA A 144 11.10 -0.95 -0.06
CA ALA A 144 11.80 0.32 0.09
C ALA A 144 13.33 0.13 0.09
N GLU A 145 13.83 -0.82 0.86
CA GLU A 145 15.26 -1.17 0.91
C GLU A 145 15.80 -1.64 -0.44
N LYS A 146 15.05 -2.46 -1.19
CA LYS A 146 15.39 -2.92 -2.54
C LYS A 146 15.70 -1.76 -3.50
N HIS A 147 15.01 -0.64 -3.33
CA HIS A 147 15.20 0.59 -4.12
C HIS A 147 16.16 1.60 -3.46
N GLY A 148 16.89 1.19 -2.43
CA GLY A 148 17.84 2.04 -1.72
C GLY A 148 17.19 3.13 -0.87
N GLY A 149 15.91 2.97 -0.54
CA GLY A 149 15.15 3.88 0.31
C GLY A 149 14.87 3.29 1.70
N THR A 150 13.85 3.80 2.35
CA THR A 150 13.47 3.43 3.72
C THR A 150 11.95 3.38 3.88
N ALA A 151 11.49 2.63 4.88
CA ALA A 151 10.11 2.68 5.31
C ALA A 151 10.05 2.97 6.82
N ASP A 152 9.23 3.96 7.18
CA ASP A 152 8.99 4.37 8.55
C ASP A 152 7.52 4.14 8.92
N PHE A 153 7.30 3.64 10.12
CA PHE A 153 5.97 3.38 10.67
C PHE A 153 5.82 4.10 12.00
N SER A 154 4.69 4.73 12.22
CA SER A 154 4.40 5.37 13.50
C SER A 154 2.91 5.32 13.84
N CYS A 155 2.60 5.36 15.13
CA CYS A 155 1.23 5.48 15.63
C CYS A 155 1.20 6.51 16.73
N ARG A 156 0.42 7.58 16.56
CA ARG A 156 0.27 8.67 17.53
C ARG A 156 -1.17 9.18 17.52
N ASP A 157 -1.74 9.39 18.67
CA ASP A 157 -3.05 10.02 18.85
C ASP A 157 -4.17 9.41 17.99
N GLY A 158 -4.18 8.07 17.87
CA GLY A 158 -5.18 7.36 17.06
C GLY A 158 -4.95 7.44 15.55
N VAL A 159 -3.78 7.89 15.11
CA VAL A 159 -3.38 7.94 13.71
C VAL A 159 -2.17 7.05 13.47
N PHE A 160 -2.31 6.10 12.58
CA PHE A 160 -1.19 5.31 12.07
C PHE A 160 -0.67 5.93 10.78
N THR A 161 0.64 5.98 10.64
CA THR A 161 1.31 6.49 9.45
C THR A 161 2.37 5.50 8.99
N VAL A 162 2.33 5.15 7.71
CA VAL A 162 3.45 4.55 7.01
C VAL A 162 3.97 5.54 5.97
N ARG A 163 5.29 5.70 5.93
CA ARG A 163 5.99 6.48 4.91
C ARG A 163 7.10 5.63 4.31
N ALA A 164 7.06 5.44 3.02
CA ALA A 164 8.09 4.70 2.28
C ALA A 164 8.71 5.59 1.20
N VAL A 165 9.99 5.41 0.98
CA VAL A 165 10.78 6.07 -0.08
C VAL A 165 11.41 4.97 -0.93
N LEU A 166 11.22 5.06 -2.27
CA LEU A 166 11.76 4.13 -3.26
C LEU A 166 12.65 4.87 -4.25
#